data_5aa3edb263aae4d2edb5e8f6b73e7d41
#
_entry.id   5aa3edb263aae4d2edb5e8f6b73e7d41
#
_cell.length_a   1.000
_cell.length_b   1.000
_cell.length_c   1.000
_cell.angle_alpha   90.00
_cell.angle_beta   90.00
_cell.angle_gamma   90.00
#
_symmetry.space_group_name_H-M   'P 1'
#
loop_
_entity.id
_entity.type
_entity.pdbx_description
1 polymer ?
#
loop_
_entity_poly.entity_id
_entity_poly.type
_entity_poly.pdbx_seq_one_letter_code
_entity_poly.pdbx_strand_id
1 'polypeptide(L)'
;MMDLKLRKDFLADVETAVVSAERKHPKICDNFCTKSKEDIASLLKIRQYLNDKAEGNGSSEWYEVIREEVLEAVEAFNVGQYKLCLQELAQVAAVAVRGMEFVYRLTEEYKAREKFNGGKSD
;
A
#
# COMPACT_ATOMS: atom_id res chain seq x y z
N MET A 1 -3.73 8.69 16.03
CA MET A 1 -4.07 7.27 15.86
C MET A 1 -5.50 7.15 15.35
N MET A 2 -5.75 6.26 14.44
CA MET A 2 -7.10 6.08 13.87
C MET A 2 -8.01 5.34 14.85
N ASP A 3 -9.29 5.74 14.87
CA ASP A 3 -10.35 5.05 15.59
C ASP A 3 -10.44 3.59 15.10
N LEU A 4 -10.55 2.65 16.05
CA LEU A 4 -10.62 1.22 15.75
C LEU A 4 -11.84 0.86 14.89
N LYS A 5 -12.97 1.53 15.13
CA LYS A 5 -14.18 1.31 14.34
C LYS A 5 -13.95 1.70 12.88
N LEU A 6 -13.31 2.83 12.65
CA LEU A 6 -13.01 3.31 11.30
C LEU A 6 -12.04 2.38 10.59
N ARG A 7 -11.05 1.86 11.32
CA ARG A 7 -10.12 0.87 10.74
C ARG A 7 -10.85 -0.41 10.36
N LYS A 8 -11.79 -0.88 11.17
CA LYS A 8 -12.60 -2.06 10.82
C LYS A 8 -13.42 -1.81 9.57
N ASP A 9 -13.96 -0.59 9.41
CA ASP A 9 -14.71 -0.24 8.19
C ASP A 9 -13.79 -0.27 6.97
N PHE A 10 -12.57 0.22 7.06
CA PHE A 10 -11.61 0.14 5.95
C PHE A 10 -11.24 -1.31 5.64
N LEU A 11 -11.05 -2.15 6.64
CA LEU A 11 -10.75 -3.56 6.41
C LEU A 11 -11.93 -4.28 5.75
N ALA A 12 -13.17 -3.92 6.11
CA ALA A 12 -14.35 -4.43 5.45
C ALA A 12 -14.42 -3.99 3.97
N ASP A 13 -14.01 -2.75 3.67
CA ASP A 13 -13.92 -2.27 2.29
C ASP A 13 -12.88 -3.05 1.50
N VAL A 14 -11.74 -3.38 2.12
CA VAL A 14 -10.70 -4.20 1.49
C VAL A 14 -11.25 -5.60 1.19
N GLU A 15 -11.98 -6.19 2.13
CA GLU A 15 -12.60 -7.51 1.94
C GLU A 15 -13.57 -7.50 0.75
N THR A 16 -14.40 -6.47 0.63
CA THR A 16 -15.28 -6.29 -0.51
C THR A 16 -14.50 -6.12 -1.80
N ALA A 17 -13.40 -5.37 -1.76
CA ALA A 17 -12.54 -5.15 -2.92
C ALA A 17 -11.86 -6.44 -3.39
N VAL A 18 -11.53 -7.35 -2.47
CA VAL A 18 -10.99 -8.68 -2.83
C VAL A 18 -11.97 -9.44 -3.70
N VAL A 19 -13.26 -9.48 -3.33
CA VAL A 19 -14.28 -10.15 -4.12
C VAL A 19 -14.42 -9.51 -5.50
N SER A 20 -14.40 -8.18 -5.57
CA SER A 20 -14.43 -7.46 -6.85
C SER A 20 -13.22 -7.79 -7.72
N ALA A 21 -12.03 -7.87 -7.12
CA ALA A 21 -10.80 -8.20 -7.84
C ALA A 21 -10.83 -9.62 -8.41
N GLU A 22 -11.40 -10.56 -7.68
CA GLU A 22 -11.59 -11.94 -8.18
C GLU A 22 -12.41 -11.97 -9.45
N ARG A 23 -13.45 -11.13 -9.53
CA ARG A 23 -14.30 -11.05 -10.72
C ARG A 23 -13.63 -10.36 -11.89
N LYS A 24 -12.89 -9.28 -11.61
CA LYS A 24 -12.23 -8.49 -12.66
C LYS A 24 -10.98 -9.15 -13.20
N HIS A 25 -10.26 -9.86 -12.36
CA HIS A 25 -8.95 -10.42 -12.69
C HIS A 25 -8.83 -11.85 -12.19
N PRO A 26 -9.67 -12.79 -12.72
CA PRO A 26 -9.73 -14.15 -12.17
C PRO A 26 -8.43 -14.93 -12.28
N LYS A 27 -7.53 -14.53 -13.18
CA LYS A 27 -6.26 -15.24 -13.43
C LYS A 27 -5.04 -14.40 -13.10
N ILE A 28 -5.20 -13.33 -12.33
CA ILE A 28 -4.07 -12.40 -12.07
C ILE A 28 -2.89 -13.11 -11.40
N CYS A 29 -3.15 -14.11 -10.56
CA CYS A 29 -2.10 -14.83 -9.85
C CYS A 29 -1.53 -16.03 -10.62
N ASP A 30 -2.03 -16.33 -11.83
CA ASP A 30 -1.44 -17.36 -12.68
C ASP A 30 -0.03 -16.96 -13.11
N ASN A 31 0.27 -15.67 -13.07
CA ASN A 31 1.58 -15.12 -13.39
C ASN A 31 1.91 -14.02 -12.39
N PHE A 32 2.67 -14.39 -11.35
CA PHE A 32 2.96 -13.48 -10.25
C PHE A 32 3.86 -12.32 -10.68
N CYS A 33 4.90 -12.61 -11.45
CA CYS A 33 5.80 -11.59 -12.01
C CYS A 33 6.59 -12.16 -13.18
N THR A 34 6.69 -11.40 -14.29
CA THR A 34 7.45 -11.82 -15.48
C THR A 34 8.88 -11.30 -15.51
N LYS A 35 9.24 -10.38 -14.61
CA LYS A 35 10.61 -9.86 -14.56
C LYS A 35 11.57 -10.94 -14.05
N SER A 36 12.83 -10.91 -14.51
CA SER A 36 13.84 -11.86 -14.06
C SER A 36 14.12 -11.69 -12.56
N LYS A 37 14.58 -12.78 -11.94
CA LYS A 37 14.95 -12.75 -10.51
C LYS A 37 16.04 -11.72 -10.24
N GLU A 38 16.98 -11.59 -11.16
CA GLU A 38 18.09 -10.65 -11.08
C GLU A 38 17.59 -9.20 -11.15
N ASP A 39 16.64 -8.92 -12.03
CA ASP A 39 16.06 -7.58 -12.16
C ASP A 39 15.32 -7.20 -10.87
N ILE A 40 14.53 -8.11 -10.31
CA ILE A 40 13.81 -7.86 -9.06
C ILE A 40 14.80 -7.61 -7.92
N ALA A 41 15.84 -8.43 -7.79
CA ALA A 41 16.85 -8.25 -6.75
C ALA A 41 17.54 -6.89 -6.86
N SER A 42 17.87 -6.48 -8.09
CA SER A 42 18.52 -5.17 -8.33
C SER A 42 17.59 -4.01 -8.02
N LEU A 43 16.33 -4.09 -8.43
CA LEU A 43 15.32 -3.06 -8.14
C LEU A 43 15.12 -2.92 -6.64
N LEU A 44 15.05 -4.04 -5.93
CA LEU A 44 14.86 -4.02 -4.48
C LEU A 44 16.04 -3.35 -3.77
N LYS A 45 17.28 -3.70 -4.15
CA LYS A 45 18.47 -3.08 -3.55
C LYS A 45 18.47 -1.57 -3.71
N ILE A 46 18.15 -1.10 -4.91
CA ILE A 46 18.10 0.33 -5.21
C ILE A 46 17.01 0.99 -4.35
N ARG A 47 15.83 0.38 -4.29
CA ARG A 47 14.73 0.94 -3.52
C ARG A 47 15.02 0.97 -2.03
N GLN A 48 15.60 -0.08 -1.48
CA GLN A 48 16.00 -0.12 -0.08
C GLN A 48 17.00 0.98 0.26
N TYR A 49 18.00 1.16 -0.60
CA TYR A 49 19.00 2.23 -0.39
C TYR A 49 18.34 3.61 -0.38
N LEU A 50 17.50 3.89 -1.37
CA LEU A 50 16.83 5.19 -1.49
C LEU A 50 15.86 5.45 -0.35
N ASN A 51 15.12 4.44 0.08
CA ASN A 51 14.16 4.57 1.17
C ASN A 51 14.85 4.74 2.53
N ASP A 52 15.94 4.02 2.77
CA ASP A 52 16.73 4.19 3.99
C ASP A 52 17.30 5.60 4.09
N LYS A 53 17.79 6.11 2.95
CA LYS A 53 18.33 7.48 2.89
C LYS A 53 17.22 8.51 3.12
N ALA A 54 16.04 8.31 2.51
CA ALA A 54 14.90 9.19 2.68
C ALA A 54 14.41 9.20 4.13
N GLU A 55 14.35 8.02 4.76
CA GLU A 55 13.96 7.91 6.16
C GLU A 55 14.93 8.66 7.06
N GLY A 56 16.23 8.53 6.80
CA GLY A 56 17.26 9.19 7.60
C GLY A 56 17.19 10.72 7.54
N ASN A 57 16.66 11.29 6.46
CA ASN A 57 16.53 12.75 6.31
C ASN A 57 15.08 13.25 6.42
N GLY A 58 14.15 12.38 6.82
CA GLY A 58 12.75 12.75 7.04
C GLY A 58 11.93 12.96 5.78
N SER A 59 12.36 12.43 4.63
CA SER A 59 11.67 12.60 3.35
C SER A 59 11.02 11.33 2.82
N SER A 60 10.72 10.36 3.69
CA SER A 60 10.02 9.13 3.29
C SER A 60 8.66 9.44 2.65
N GLU A 61 8.36 8.72 1.58
CA GLU A 61 7.09 8.83 0.85
C GLU A 61 6.34 7.51 0.89
N TRP A 62 5.02 7.58 1.10
CA TRP A 62 4.16 6.40 1.12
C TRP A 62 4.33 5.55 -0.15
N TYR A 63 4.33 6.19 -1.32
CA TYR A 63 4.46 5.49 -2.60
C TYR A 63 5.76 4.69 -2.70
N GLU A 64 6.86 5.27 -2.26
CA GLU A 64 8.16 4.61 -2.33
C GLU A 64 8.26 3.47 -1.32
N VAL A 65 7.64 3.61 -0.15
CA VAL A 65 7.61 2.56 0.86
C VAL A 65 6.80 1.35 0.38
N ILE A 66 5.62 1.56 -0.22
CA ILE A 66 4.82 0.44 -0.70
C ILE A 66 5.50 -0.28 -1.87
N ARG A 67 6.24 0.44 -2.70
CA ARG A 67 7.03 -0.18 -3.78
C ARG A 67 8.07 -1.14 -3.21
N GLU A 68 8.76 -0.75 -2.15
CA GLU A 68 9.73 -1.63 -1.50
C GLU A 68 9.05 -2.89 -0.96
N GLU A 69 7.92 -2.76 -0.29
CA GLU A 69 7.18 -3.90 0.26
C GLU A 69 6.75 -4.87 -0.84
N VAL A 70 6.27 -4.35 -1.98
CA VAL A 70 5.90 -5.18 -3.13
C VAL A 70 7.12 -5.92 -3.66
N LEU A 71 8.26 -5.24 -3.82
CA LEU A 71 9.48 -5.86 -4.32
C LEU A 71 9.99 -6.94 -3.37
N GLU A 72 9.89 -6.72 -2.05
CA GLU A 72 10.27 -7.74 -1.06
C GLU A 72 9.39 -8.99 -1.18
N ALA A 73 8.09 -8.82 -1.40
CA ALA A 73 7.17 -9.94 -1.58
C ALA A 73 7.52 -10.74 -2.84
N VAL A 74 7.79 -10.04 -3.95
CA VAL A 74 8.14 -10.68 -5.22
C VAL A 74 9.48 -11.41 -5.09
N GLU A 75 10.47 -10.82 -4.45
CA GLU A 75 11.76 -11.48 -4.24
C GLU A 75 11.61 -12.76 -3.41
N ALA A 76 10.86 -12.71 -2.32
CA ALA A 76 10.61 -13.87 -1.50
C ALA A 76 9.94 -15.00 -2.31
N PHE A 77 8.98 -14.65 -3.16
CA PHE A 77 8.34 -15.60 -4.06
C PHE A 77 9.37 -16.22 -5.02
N ASN A 78 10.22 -15.41 -5.61
CA ASN A 78 11.20 -15.84 -6.63
C ASN A 78 12.23 -16.83 -6.07
N VAL A 79 12.55 -16.73 -4.78
CA VAL A 79 13.50 -17.64 -4.14
C VAL A 79 12.82 -18.78 -3.39
N GLY A 80 11.51 -18.94 -3.55
CA GLY A 80 10.75 -20.04 -2.98
C GLY A 80 10.42 -19.89 -1.49
N GLN A 81 10.62 -18.72 -0.92
CA GLN A 81 10.30 -18.46 0.49
C GLN A 81 8.84 -18.00 0.61
N TYR A 82 7.93 -18.94 0.40
CA TYR A 82 6.50 -18.61 0.30
C TYR A 82 5.90 -18.08 1.61
N LYS A 83 6.36 -18.61 2.76
CA LYS A 83 5.90 -18.11 4.05
C LYS A 83 6.30 -16.65 4.26
N LEU A 84 7.54 -16.32 3.92
CA LEU A 84 8.02 -14.93 3.96
C LEU A 84 7.24 -14.07 2.98
N CYS A 85 6.97 -14.59 1.78
CA CYS A 85 6.17 -13.87 0.80
C CYS A 85 4.79 -13.50 1.35
N LEU A 86 4.13 -14.42 2.05
CA LEU A 86 2.85 -14.13 2.71
C LEU A 86 2.97 -13.00 3.73
N GLN A 87 4.04 -13.01 4.52
CA GLN A 87 4.30 -11.96 5.50
C GLN A 87 4.51 -10.60 4.82
N GLU A 88 5.27 -10.59 3.73
CA GLU A 88 5.54 -9.37 2.98
C GLU A 88 4.27 -8.83 2.29
N LEU A 89 3.42 -9.72 1.77
CA LEU A 89 2.14 -9.31 1.20
C LEU A 89 1.23 -8.72 2.27
N ALA A 90 1.28 -9.23 3.50
CA ALA A 90 0.55 -8.62 4.61
C ALA A 90 1.06 -7.20 4.91
N GLN A 91 2.37 -6.97 4.77
CA GLN A 91 2.93 -5.62 4.91
C GLN A 91 2.44 -4.70 3.79
N VAL A 92 2.35 -5.19 2.56
CA VAL A 92 1.78 -4.41 1.44
C VAL A 92 0.35 -3.99 1.79
N ALA A 93 -0.46 -4.91 2.28
CA ALA A 93 -1.84 -4.62 2.67
C ALA A 93 -1.89 -3.59 3.81
N ALA A 94 -1.01 -3.73 4.80
CA ALA A 94 -0.94 -2.80 5.92
C ALA A 94 -0.59 -1.39 5.47
N VAL A 95 0.39 -1.24 4.59
CA VAL A 95 0.78 0.07 4.05
C VAL A 95 -0.35 0.65 3.20
N ALA A 96 -1.08 -0.18 2.46
CA ALA A 96 -2.24 0.26 1.69
C ALA A 96 -3.33 0.83 2.63
N VAL A 97 -3.63 0.14 3.72
CA VAL A 97 -4.61 0.62 4.71
C VAL A 97 -4.16 1.94 5.33
N ARG A 98 -2.86 2.09 5.62
CA ARG A 98 -2.32 3.37 6.13
C ARG A 98 -2.53 4.49 5.12
N GLY A 99 -2.42 4.18 3.82
CA GLY A 99 -2.75 5.14 2.77
C GLY A 99 -4.22 5.55 2.79
N MET A 100 -5.12 4.59 3.01
CA MET A 100 -6.55 4.87 3.14
C MET A 100 -6.83 5.81 4.31
N GLU A 101 -6.20 5.56 5.46
CA GLU A 101 -6.33 6.40 6.64
C GLU A 101 -5.91 7.84 6.35
N PHE A 102 -4.79 8.01 5.67
CA PHE A 102 -4.28 9.33 5.30
C PHE A 102 -5.24 10.07 4.37
N VAL A 103 -5.70 9.41 3.31
CA VAL A 103 -6.61 10.02 2.33
C VAL A 103 -7.95 10.37 2.99
N TYR A 104 -8.46 9.47 3.84
CA TYR A 104 -9.70 9.74 4.56
C TYR A 104 -9.59 11.00 5.41
N ARG A 105 -8.47 11.16 6.12
CA ARG A 105 -8.24 12.35 6.94
C ARG A 105 -8.24 13.62 6.09
N LEU A 106 -7.60 13.58 4.92
CA LEU A 106 -7.63 14.73 4.00
C LEU A 106 -9.04 15.03 3.51
N THR A 107 -9.83 13.99 3.26
CA THR A 107 -11.22 14.15 2.83
C THR A 107 -12.04 14.83 3.91
N GLU A 108 -11.88 14.45 5.17
CA GLU A 108 -12.59 15.08 6.27
C GLU A 108 -12.17 16.53 6.47
N GLU A 109 -10.88 16.82 6.34
CA GLU A 109 -10.38 18.20 6.42
C GLU A 109 -10.94 19.06 5.29
N TYR A 110 -11.02 18.50 4.08
CA TYR A 110 -11.59 19.20 2.93
C TYR A 110 -13.06 19.49 3.14
N LYS A 111 -13.83 18.53 3.62
CA LYS A 111 -15.26 18.71 3.93
C LYS A 111 -15.49 19.81 4.97
N ALA A 112 -14.65 19.82 6.01
CA ALA A 112 -14.73 20.84 7.05
C ALA A 112 -14.47 22.23 6.48
N ARG A 113 -13.46 22.36 5.60
CA ARG A 113 -13.15 23.64 4.95
C ARG A 113 -14.27 24.08 4.01
N GLU A 114 -14.83 23.16 3.22
CA GLU A 114 -15.94 23.50 2.32
C GLU A 114 -17.16 23.95 3.08
N LYS A 115 -17.51 23.27 4.16
CA LYS A 115 -18.63 23.64 5.01
C LYS A 115 -18.45 25.05 5.58
N PHE A 116 -17.24 25.37 6.02
CA PHE A 116 -16.92 26.69 6.56
C PHE A 116 -17.01 27.76 5.47
N ASN A 117 -16.41 27.51 4.31
CA ASN A 117 -16.40 28.46 3.19
C ASN A 117 -17.80 28.62 2.55
N GLY A 118 -18.57 27.51 2.50
CA GLY A 118 -19.92 27.54 1.98
C GLY A 118 -20.84 28.46 2.77
N GLY A 119 -20.62 28.54 4.10
CA GLY A 119 -21.37 29.47 4.94
C GLY A 119 -21.02 30.95 4.71
N LYS A 120 -19.91 31.22 4.02
CA LYS A 120 -19.45 32.58 3.74
C LYS A 120 -19.77 33.06 2.32
N SER A 121 -20.02 32.14 1.42
CA SER A 121 -20.14 32.47 -0.01
C SER A 121 -21.52 33.00 -0.39
N ASP A 122 -22.42 33.08 0.55
CA ASP A 122 -23.77 33.66 0.32
C ASP A 122 -23.85 35.14 0.75
#